data_63fd1ca5da5d397c3602d6393fc578cd
#
_entry.id   63fd1ca5da5d397c3602d6393fc578cd
#
_cell.length_a   1.000
_cell.length_b   1.000
_cell.length_c   1.000
_cell.angle_alpha   90.00
_cell.angle_beta   90.00
_cell.angle_gamma   90.00
#
_symmetry.space_group_name_H-M   'P 1'
#
loop_
_entity.id
_entity.type
_entity.pdbx_description
1 polymer ?
#
loop_
_entity_poly.entity_id
_entity_poly.type
_entity_poly.pdbx_seq_one_letter_code
_entity_poly.pdbx_strand_id
1 'polypeptide(L)'
;MNRLTTFTAFFFTTILLGCAGPAPAPEPGLEILQYGRGQEMQVATDVDWNNYTKIILHTAPVEFAEYWRRSQERLHGREIRDEDVARIEAAVSGRLAKAMYETLTERGGFELTSESGPGVLVFWPNIVNLDVHATGWVQSGIIESVPDSRGSMTTELVIRDSVSDKLLAVAWQKQTDPREAELEMTMSVSNAQAFRLMSENFSSWILGHLDDLGAGPQ
;
A
#
# COMPACT_ATOMS: atom_id res chain seq x y z
N MET A 1 13.27 41.46 62.67
CA MET A 1 13.59 40.11 62.17
C MET A 1 12.60 39.78 61.07
N ASN A 2 12.91 40.17 59.83
CA ASN A 2 12.06 39.90 58.64
C ASN A 2 12.74 38.82 57.80
N ARG A 3 12.04 37.68 57.67
CA ARG A 3 12.46 36.61 56.75
C ARG A 3 11.79 36.83 55.38
N LEU A 4 12.60 37.18 54.39
CA LEU A 4 12.18 37.18 52.97
C LEU A 4 12.13 35.72 52.48
N THR A 5 10.96 35.28 52.03
CA THR A 5 10.77 34.00 51.40
C THR A 5 10.82 34.22 49.89
N THR A 6 11.90 33.74 49.25
CA THR A 6 12.10 33.81 47.80
C THR A 6 11.29 32.66 47.15
N PHE A 7 10.26 32.99 46.36
CA PHE A 7 9.52 32.04 45.52
C PHE A 7 10.25 31.86 44.18
N THR A 8 10.87 30.69 43.99
CA THR A 8 11.46 30.31 42.70
C THR A 8 10.35 29.68 41.86
N ALA A 9 9.91 30.40 40.82
CA ALA A 9 8.97 29.88 39.81
C ALA A 9 9.71 28.94 38.86
N PHE A 10 9.41 27.65 38.96
CA PHE A 10 9.82 26.65 37.99
C PHE A 10 8.93 26.72 36.75
N PHE A 11 9.45 27.25 35.65
CA PHE A 11 8.80 27.21 34.35
C PHE A 11 8.95 25.78 33.77
N PHE A 12 7.88 24.99 33.84
CA PHE A 12 7.80 23.71 33.15
C PHE A 12 7.52 23.98 31.68
N THR A 13 8.56 23.92 30.85
CA THR A 13 8.44 23.92 29.39
C THR A 13 7.99 22.54 28.97
N THR A 14 6.69 22.36 28.71
CA THR A 14 6.13 21.14 28.14
C THR A 14 6.54 21.06 26.67
N ILE A 15 7.56 20.29 26.38
CA ILE A 15 7.91 19.91 25.01
C ILE A 15 6.84 18.91 24.57
N LEU A 16 5.92 19.33 23.71
CA LEU A 16 5.02 18.44 22.97
C LEU A 16 5.87 17.65 21.97
N LEU A 17 6.45 16.53 22.41
CA LEU A 17 6.92 15.51 21.50
C LEU A 17 5.67 14.94 20.82
N GLY A 18 5.54 15.17 19.51
CA GLY A 18 4.54 14.51 18.67
C GLY A 18 4.70 13.00 18.86
N CYS A 19 3.64 12.35 19.34
CA CYS A 19 3.58 10.91 19.51
C CYS A 19 3.54 10.24 18.14
N ALA A 20 4.72 9.95 17.57
CA ALA A 20 4.82 8.76 16.76
C ALA A 20 4.71 7.59 17.74
N GLY A 21 3.65 6.80 17.65
CA GLY A 21 3.53 5.57 18.45
C GLY A 21 4.78 4.69 18.25
N PRO A 22 5.13 3.85 19.23
CA PRO A 22 6.23 2.92 19.06
C PRO A 22 5.98 2.07 17.80
N ALA A 23 7.05 1.82 17.04
CA ALA A 23 6.99 0.89 15.91
C ALA A 23 6.41 -0.45 16.39
N PRO A 24 5.53 -1.10 15.61
CA PRO A 24 5.04 -2.42 15.95
C PRO A 24 6.21 -3.41 16.10
N ALA A 25 6.01 -4.45 16.91
CA ALA A 25 6.99 -5.52 16.98
C ALA A 25 7.07 -6.23 15.62
N PRO A 26 8.28 -6.53 15.11
CA PRO A 26 8.42 -7.23 13.84
C PRO A 26 7.86 -8.66 13.94
N GLU A 27 7.44 -9.20 12.79
CA GLU A 27 7.08 -10.59 12.66
C GLU A 27 8.26 -11.50 13.08
N PRO A 28 7.99 -12.67 13.69
CA PRO A 28 9.06 -13.57 14.11
C PRO A 28 10.04 -13.91 12.98
N GLY A 29 11.32 -13.61 13.19
CA GLY A 29 12.38 -13.86 12.21
C GLY A 29 12.56 -12.76 11.16
N LEU A 30 11.82 -11.67 11.25
CA LEU A 30 12.01 -10.48 10.42
C LEU A 30 12.56 -9.32 11.25
N GLU A 31 13.24 -8.40 10.58
CA GLU A 31 13.66 -7.10 11.12
C GLU A 31 13.03 -5.96 10.32
N ILE A 32 12.75 -4.85 11.01
CA ILE A 32 12.17 -3.67 10.36
C ILE A 32 13.24 -3.01 9.50
N LEU A 33 13.04 -3.04 8.19
CA LEU A 33 13.88 -2.35 7.22
C LEU A 33 13.45 -0.88 7.07
N GLN A 34 12.14 -0.63 7.03
CA GLN A 34 11.56 0.69 6.93
C GLN A 34 10.28 0.79 7.75
N TYR A 35 10.10 1.94 8.43
CA TYR A 35 8.88 2.25 9.18
C TYR A 35 8.57 3.76 9.13
N GLY A 36 7.29 4.09 8.92
CA GLY A 36 6.79 5.47 9.02
C GLY A 36 6.15 5.98 7.74
N ARG A 37 5.51 7.15 7.82
CA ARG A 37 4.80 7.79 6.70
C ARG A 37 3.73 6.93 6.02
N GLY A 38 3.07 6.03 6.78
CA GLY A 38 2.04 5.15 6.23
C GLY A 38 2.59 3.98 5.43
N GLN A 39 3.82 3.56 5.69
CA GLN A 39 4.44 2.40 5.06
C GLN A 39 5.37 1.68 6.04
N GLU A 40 5.52 0.38 5.84
CA GLU A 40 6.43 -0.46 6.60
C GLU A 40 6.91 -1.61 5.72
N MET A 41 8.17 -1.97 5.89
CA MET A 41 8.75 -3.19 5.34
C MET A 41 9.61 -3.88 6.39
N GLN A 42 9.38 -5.16 6.55
CA GLN A 42 10.15 -6.06 7.40
C GLN A 42 10.75 -7.16 6.52
N VAL A 43 11.99 -7.55 6.79
CA VAL A 43 12.73 -8.52 5.98
C VAL A 43 13.49 -9.51 6.84
N ALA A 44 13.67 -10.74 6.35
CA ALA A 44 14.56 -11.73 6.93
C ALA A 44 16.02 -11.36 6.64
N THR A 45 16.84 -11.34 7.69
CA THR A 45 18.27 -10.96 7.61
C THR A 45 19.19 -12.17 7.39
N ASP A 46 18.69 -13.37 7.64
CA ASP A 46 19.43 -14.64 7.47
C ASP A 46 19.22 -15.27 6.08
N VAL A 47 19.04 -14.43 5.05
CA VAL A 47 18.73 -14.82 3.67
C VAL A 47 19.73 -14.18 2.71
N ASP A 48 20.25 -14.98 1.79
CA ASP A 48 21.01 -14.49 0.65
C ASP A 48 20.05 -14.13 -0.49
N TRP A 49 19.66 -12.87 -0.55
CA TRP A 49 18.70 -12.35 -1.52
C TRP A 49 19.22 -12.43 -2.97
N ASN A 50 20.55 -12.46 -3.19
CA ASN A 50 21.14 -12.58 -4.53
C ASN A 50 20.79 -13.91 -5.24
N ASN A 51 20.32 -14.89 -4.50
CA ASN A 51 19.89 -16.18 -5.08
C ASN A 51 18.52 -16.10 -5.76
N TYR A 52 17.75 -15.03 -5.56
CA TYR A 52 16.39 -14.91 -6.07
C TYR A 52 16.33 -14.07 -7.34
N THR A 53 16.01 -14.73 -8.45
CA THR A 53 15.90 -14.09 -9.78
C THR A 53 14.56 -14.33 -10.46
N LYS A 54 13.70 -15.16 -9.83
CA LYS A 54 12.38 -15.53 -10.37
C LYS A 54 11.29 -15.21 -9.39
N ILE A 55 10.10 -14.98 -9.91
CA ILE A 55 8.91 -14.68 -9.10
C ILE A 55 7.69 -15.48 -9.53
N ILE A 56 6.89 -15.87 -8.54
CA ILE A 56 5.49 -16.26 -8.71
C ILE A 56 4.68 -15.10 -8.15
N LEU A 57 3.80 -14.53 -8.96
CA LEU A 57 2.95 -13.41 -8.56
C LEU A 57 1.49 -13.86 -8.49
N HIS A 58 0.92 -13.85 -7.29
CA HIS A 58 -0.50 -14.14 -7.07
C HIS A 58 -1.38 -12.92 -7.31
N THR A 59 -2.65 -13.18 -7.61
CA THR A 59 -3.68 -12.14 -7.72
C THR A 59 -4.01 -11.57 -6.34
N ALA A 60 -4.12 -10.25 -6.23
CA ALA A 60 -4.47 -9.58 -4.99
C ALA A 60 -5.98 -9.70 -4.71
N PRO A 61 -6.42 -10.30 -3.61
CA PRO A 61 -7.76 -10.09 -3.10
C PRO A 61 -7.97 -8.61 -2.73
N VAL A 62 -9.23 -8.18 -2.68
CA VAL A 62 -9.60 -6.79 -2.39
C VAL A 62 -10.62 -6.75 -1.27
N GLU A 63 -10.32 -5.98 -0.23
CA GLU A 63 -11.23 -5.72 0.88
C GLU A 63 -11.53 -4.21 0.95
N PHE A 64 -12.82 -3.88 0.89
CA PHE A 64 -13.24 -2.49 1.03
C PHE A 64 -13.18 -2.00 2.46
N ALA A 65 -13.06 -0.68 2.62
CA ALA A 65 -13.15 -0.03 3.91
C ALA A 65 -14.50 -0.34 4.59
N GLU A 66 -14.46 -0.44 5.92
CA GLU A 66 -15.68 -0.65 6.72
C GLU A 66 -16.72 0.43 6.39
N TYR A 67 -17.96 0.02 6.19
CA TYR A 67 -19.08 0.90 5.80
C TYR A 67 -18.98 1.55 4.40
N TRP A 68 -17.98 1.21 3.56
CA TRP A 68 -17.82 1.78 2.22
C TRP A 68 -19.12 1.72 1.42
N ARG A 69 -19.73 0.54 1.27
CA ARG A 69 -20.97 0.36 0.51
C ARG A 69 -22.08 1.29 0.98
N ARG A 70 -22.35 1.32 2.29
CA ARG A 70 -23.38 2.19 2.89
C ARG A 70 -23.11 3.67 2.67
N SER A 71 -21.84 4.06 2.73
CA SER A 71 -21.43 5.44 2.50
C SER A 71 -21.65 5.85 1.06
N GLN A 72 -21.30 5.00 0.11
CA GLN A 72 -21.51 5.24 -1.31
C GLN A 72 -23.00 5.25 -1.68
N GLU A 73 -23.81 4.34 -1.16
CA GLU A 73 -25.26 4.30 -1.38
C GLU A 73 -25.94 5.57 -0.85
N ARG A 74 -25.53 6.05 0.32
CA ARG A 74 -26.05 7.29 0.90
C ARG A 74 -25.67 8.51 0.06
N LEU A 75 -24.42 8.55 -0.39
CA LEU A 75 -23.88 9.65 -1.20
C LEU A 75 -24.60 9.78 -2.55
N HIS A 76 -24.89 8.64 -3.17
CA HIS A 76 -25.41 8.61 -4.54
C HIS A 76 -26.93 8.33 -4.62
N GLY A 77 -27.58 8.07 -3.48
CA GLY A 77 -29.03 7.82 -3.44
C GLY A 77 -29.47 6.55 -4.16
N ARG A 78 -28.55 5.62 -4.40
CA ARG A 78 -28.83 4.35 -5.10
C ARG A 78 -28.11 3.17 -4.47
N GLU A 79 -28.66 1.99 -4.63
CA GLU A 79 -28.06 0.73 -4.21
C GLU A 79 -26.81 0.40 -5.03
N ILE A 80 -25.76 -0.07 -4.36
CA ILE A 80 -24.58 -0.66 -4.99
C ILE A 80 -24.74 -2.17 -5.00
N ARG A 81 -24.79 -2.74 -6.20
CA ARG A 81 -25.01 -4.16 -6.41
C ARG A 81 -23.72 -4.94 -6.23
N ASP A 82 -23.83 -6.24 -5.94
CA ASP A 82 -22.67 -7.12 -5.84
C ASP A 82 -21.88 -7.20 -7.16
N GLU A 83 -22.55 -7.06 -8.30
CA GLU A 83 -21.91 -6.97 -9.61
C GLU A 83 -21.02 -5.72 -9.75
N ASP A 84 -21.41 -4.59 -9.17
CA ASP A 84 -20.62 -3.36 -9.17
C ASP A 84 -19.39 -3.53 -8.29
N VAL A 85 -19.57 -4.15 -7.11
CA VAL A 85 -18.47 -4.50 -6.18
C VAL A 85 -17.48 -5.41 -6.90
N ALA A 86 -17.91 -6.53 -7.45
CA ALA A 86 -17.03 -7.48 -8.14
C ALA A 86 -16.28 -6.84 -9.33
N ARG A 87 -16.92 -5.89 -10.03
CA ARG A 87 -16.28 -5.16 -11.13
C ARG A 87 -15.18 -4.24 -10.62
N ILE A 88 -15.40 -3.56 -9.50
CA ILE A 88 -14.38 -2.69 -8.87
C ILE A 88 -13.22 -3.55 -8.38
N GLU A 89 -13.49 -4.65 -7.67
CA GLU A 89 -12.47 -5.60 -7.21
C GLU A 89 -11.59 -6.10 -8.34
N ALA A 90 -12.19 -6.61 -9.41
CA ALA A 90 -11.47 -7.11 -10.58
C ALA A 90 -10.60 -6.02 -11.24
N ALA A 91 -11.13 -4.81 -11.34
CA ALA A 91 -10.40 -3.70 -11.96
C ALA A 91 -9.23 -3.20 -11.12
N VAL A 92 -9.38 -3.13 -9.79
CA VAL A 92 -8.32 -2.68 -8.88
C VAL A 92 -7.24 -3.74 -8.74
N SER A 93 -7.64 -5.00 -8.51
CA SER A 93 -6.73 -6.15 -8.47
C SER A 93 -5.93 -6.31 -9.76
N GLY A 94 -6.59 -6.20 -10.92
CA GLY A 94 -5.93 -6.29 -12.22
C GLY A 94 -4.91 -5.16 -12.48
N ARG A 95 -5.15 -3.95 -11.96
CA ARG A 95 -4.19 -2.84 -12.07
C ARG A 95 -2.96 -3.07 -11.20
N LEU A 96 -3.14 -3.54 -9.97
CA LEU A 96 -2.02 -3.88 -9.10
C LEU A 96 -1.18 -5.01 -9.71
N ALA A 97 -1.82 -6.09 -10.17
CA ALA A 97 -1.13 -7.20 -10.81
C ALA A 97 -0.34 -6.76 -12.04
N LYS A 98 -0.92 -5.90 -12.89
CA LYS A 98 -0.24 -5.35 -14.05
C LYS A 98 0.96 -4.49 -13.66
N ALA A 99 0.79 -3.56 -12.70
CA ALA A 99 1.87 -2.68 -12.26
C ALA A 99 3.02 -3.48 -11.62
N MET A 100 2.72 -4.49 -10.79
CA MET A 100 3.72 -5.36 -10.21
C MET A 100 4.44 -6.18 -11.29
N TYR A 101 3.70 -6.76 -12.22
CA TYR A 101 4.28 -7.48 -13.35
C TYR A 101 5.27 -6.61 -14.12
N GLU A 102 4.82 -5.46 -14.66
CA GLU A 102 5.66 -4.56 -15.45
C GLU A 102 6.88 -4.06 -14.65
N THR A 103 6.68 -3.70 -13.38
CA THR A 103 7.77 -3.20 -12.55
C THR A 103 8.80 -4.29 -12.23
N LEU A 104 8.37 -5.46 -11.79
CA LEU A 104 9.27 -6.51 -11.35
C LEU A 104 9.96 -7.21 -12.53
N THR A 105 9.26 -7.42 -13.66
CA THR A 105 9.84 -8.12 -14.80
C THR A 105 10.56 -7.18 -15.78
N GLU A 106 9.94 -6.07 -16.20
CA GLU A 106 10.51 -5.21 -17.22
C GLU A 106 11.59 -4.26 -16.67
N ARG A 107 11.42 -3.80 -15.43
CA ARG A 107 12.38 -2.90 -14.77
C ARG A 107 13.35 -3.63 -13.85
N GLY A 108 12.85 -4.60 -13.06
CA GLY A 108 13.65 -5.39 -12.12
C GLY A 108 14.29 -6.63 -12.74
N GLY A 109 13.90 -7.01 -13.97
CA GLY A 109 14.48 -8.14 -14.70
C GLY A 109 14.12 -9.52 -14.13
N PHE A 110 13.24 -9.62 -13.15
CA PHE A 110 12.80 -10.92 -12.62
C PHE A 110 12.09 -11.75 -13.70
N GLU A 111 12.38 -13.04 -13.75
CA GLU A 111 11.65 -13.98 -14.60
C GLU A 111 10.33 -14.39 -13.92
N LEU A 112 9.18 -14.18 -14.59
CA LEU A 112 7.91 -14.70 -14.10
C LEU A 112 7.81 -16.19 -14.37
N THR A 113 7.43 -16.96 -13.34
CA THR A 113 7.22 -18.41 -13.43
C THR A 113 5.96 -18.82 -12.69
N SER A 114 5.42 -19.98 -13.01
CA SER A 114 4.35 -20.64 -12.23
C SER A 114 4.86 -21.84 -11.43
N GLU A 115 6.16 -22.16 -11.56
CA GLU A 115 6.75 -23.33 -10.93
C GLU A 115 7.59 -22.96 -9.73
N SER A 116 7.37 -23.64 -8.59
CA SER A 116 8.21 -23.53 -7.41
C SER A 116 9.58 -24.13 -7.68
N GLY A 117 10.63 -23.51 -7.14
CA GLY A 117 11.99 -24.00 -7.30
C GLY A 117 13.02 -23.11 -6.59
N PRO A 118 14.29 -23.51 -6.58
CA PRO A 118 15.34 -22.67 -6.01
C PRO A 118 15.41 -21.31 -6.70
N GLY A 119 15.58 -20.25 -5.89
CA GLY A 119 15.69 -18.88 -6.38
C GLY A 119 14.37 -18.25 -6.85
N VAL A 120 13.23 -18.82 -6.46
CA VAL A 120 11.90 -18.31 -6.77
C VAL A 120 11.26 -17.68 -5.55
N LEU A 121 10.90 -16.41 -5.62
CA LEU A 121 10.08 -15.71 -4.63
C LEU A 121 8.59 -15.87 -4.94
N VAL A 122 7.77 -16.04 -3.93
CA VAL A 122 6.31 -16.05 -4.06
C VAL A 122 5.76 -14.77 -3.46
N PHE A 123 5.05 -14.00 -4.29
CA PHE A 123 4.42 -12.74 -3.95
C PHE A 123 2.92 -12.93 -3.72
N TRP A 124 2.46 -12.60 -2.51
CA TRP A 124 1.06 -12.61 -2.10
C TRP A 124 0.61 -11.17 -1.80
N PRO A 125 0.25 -10.39 -2.82
CA PRO A 125 -0.30 -9.06 -2.59
C PRO A 125 -1.73 -9.14 -2.07
N ASN A 126 -2.14 -8.12 -1.30
CA ASN A 126 -3.50 -7.93 -0.82
C ASN A 126 -3.84 -6.43 -0.84
N ILE A 127 -5.08 -6.08 -1.11
CA ILE A 127 -5.58 -4.71 -1.04
C ILE A 127 -6.62 -4.65 0.06
N VAL A 128 -6.35 -3.87 1.10
CA VAL A 128 -7.26 -3.70 2.24
C VAL A 128 -7.66 -2.24 2.39
N ASN A 129 -8.77 -2.03 3.09
CA ASN A 129 -9.31 -0.69 3.35
C ASN A 129 -9.49 0.16 2.07
N LEU A 130 -9.92 -0.49 0.98
CA LEU A 130 -10.19 0.20 -0.27
C LEU A 130 -11.37 1.16 -0.09
N ASP A 131 -11.11 2.46 -0.25
CA ASP A 131 -12.12 3.50 -0.27
C ASP A 131 -12.09 4.21 -1.62
N VAL A 132 -13.15 4.05 -2.38
CA VAL A 132 -13.28 4.58 -3.76
C VAL A 132 -14.66 5.12 -3.99
N HIS A 133 -14.78 6.07 -4.93
CA HIS A 133 -16.08 6.50 -5.41
C HIS A 133 -16.69 5.49 -6.38
N ALA A 134 -17.86 4.97 -6.03
CA ALA A 134 -18.55 3.99 -6.85
C ALA A 134 -19.02 4.53 -8.20
N THR A 135 -19.33 5.82 -8.30
CA THR A 135 -19.89 6.44 -9.52
C THR A 135 -18.97 6.44 -10.72
N GLY A 136 -17.68 6.59 -10.52
CA GLY A 136 -16.70 6.54 -11.62
C GLY A 136 -16.58 5.18 -12.32
N TRP A 137 -17.17 4.13 -11.75
CA TRP A 137 -17.14 2.76 -12.26
C TRP A 137 -18.45 2.33 -12.91
N VAL A 138 -19.54 3.05 -12.66
CA VAL A 138 -20.90 2.60 -13.00
C VAL A 138 -21.52 3.34 -14.19
N GLN A 139 -21.02 4.50 -14.58
CA GLN A 139 -21.55 5.22 -15.74
C GLN A 139 -20.47 5.76 -16.68
N SER A 140 -20.47 5.22 -17.89
CA SER A 140 -19.91 5.90 -19.05
C SER A 140 -20.88 7.00 -19.44
N GLY A 141 -20.64 8.27 -19.07
CA GLY A 141 -21.30 9.31 -19.83
C GLY A 141 -21.72 10.62 -19.19
N ILE A 142 -21.82 10.77 -17.87
CA ILE A 142 -22.18 12.10 -17.29
C ILE A 142 -21.30 12.35 -16.07
N ILE A 143 -20.46 13.37 -16.20
CA ILE A 143 -19.63 13.89 -15.10
C ILE A 143 -20.52 14.87 -14.33
N GLU A 144 -21.19 14.40 -13.29
CA GLU A 144 -21.69 15.29 -12.27
C GLU A 144 -20.60 15.49 -11.21
N SER A 145 -20.46 16.75 -10.80
CA SER A 145 -19.51 17.30 -9.85
C SER A 145 -19.00 16.30 -8.82
N VAL A 146 -17.70 16.04 -8.85
CA VAL A 146 -17.00 15.14 -7.94
C VAL A 146 -17.11 15.66 -6.52
N PRO A 147 -17.71 14.93 -5.58
CA PRO A 147 -17.57 15.27 -4.17
C PRO A 147 -16.13 15.05 -3.74
N ASP A 148 -15.70 15.84 -2.80
CA ASP A 148 -14.37 16.03 -2.21
C ASP A 148 -13.82 14.80 -1.47
N SER A 149 -14.20 13.58 -1.79
CA SER A 149 -13.71 12.37 -1.14
C SER A 149 -12.71 11.64 -2.01
N ARG A 150 -11.56 11.55 -1.49
CA ARG A 150 -10.29 11.07 -2.00
C ARG A 150 -10.25 9.55 -1.94
N GLY A 151 -9.96 8.89 -3.05
CA GLY A 151 -9.74 7.45 -3.05
C GLY A 151 -8.50 7.09 -2.21
N SER A 152 -8.59 6.05 -1.43
CA SER A 152 -7.44 5.51 -0.70
C SER A 152 -7.43 3.99 -0.72
N MET A 153 -6.24 3.41 -0.61
CA MET A 153 -6.07 1.98 -0.40
C MET A 153 -4.85 1.71 0.46
N THR A 154 -4.86 0.58 1.15
CA THR A 154 -3.67 -0.01 1.75
C THR A 154 -3.31 -1.25 0.94
N THR A 155 -2.10 -1.29 0.43
CA THR A 155 -1.57 -2.49 -0.23
C THR A 155 -0.65 -3.20 0.74
N GLU A 156 -0.89 -4.49 0.93
CA GLU A 156 -0.05 -5.40 1.73
C GLU A 156 0.64 -6.39 0.80
N LEU A 157 1.79 -6.88 1.19
CA LEU A 157 2.53 -7.88 0.46
C LEU A 157 3.23 -8.83 1.43
N VAL A 158 3.06 -10.12 1.20
CA VAL A 158 3.85 -11.17 1.84
C VAL A 158 4.75 -11.79 0.79
N ILE A 159 6.04 -11.92 1.09
CA ILE A 159 7.03 -12.58 0.23
C ILE A 159 7.56 -13.82 0.92
N ARG A 160 7.52 -14.96 0.23
CA ARG A 160 8.01 -16.24 0.73
C ARG A 160 8.99 -16.88 -0.24
N ASP A 161 9.83 -17.76 0.29
CA ASP A 161 10.60 -18.71 -0.51
C ASP A 161 9.68 -19.81 -1.04
N SER A 162 9.74 -20.11 -2.33
CA SER A 162 8.79 -21.03 -2.98
C SER A 162 9.00 -22.49 -2.63
N VAL A 163 10.15 -22.88 -2.10
CA VAL A 163 10.50 -24.27 -1.75
C VAL A 163 10.24 -24.55 -0.27
N SER A 164 10.73 -23.68 0.60
CA SER A 164 10.64 -23.86 2.05
C SER A 164 9.40 -23.24 2.68
N ASP A 165 8.66 -22.41 1.93
CA ASP A 165 7.57 -21.57 2.44
C ASP A 165 8.00 -20.60 3.55
N LYS A 166 9.32 -20.41 3.73
CA LYS A 166 9.86 -19.47 4.71
C LYS A 166 9.38 -18.06 4.40
N LEU A 167 8.88 -17.35 5.42
CA LEU A 167 8.56 -15.94 5.33
C LEU A 167 9.85 -15.13 5.16
N LEU A 168 9.96 -14.38 4.08
CA LEU A 168 11.15 -13.60 3.73
C LEU A 168 10.92 -12.09 3.93
N ALA A 169 9.72 -11.60 3.62
CA ALA A 169 9.36 -10.22 3.87
C ALA A 169 7.86 -10.04 4.04
N VAL A 170 7.50 -8.99 4.77
CA VAL A 170 6.16 -8.42 4.79
C VAL A 170 6.28 -6.93 4.56
N ALA A 171 5.36 -6.38 3.79
CA ALA A 171 5.31 -4.96 3.49
C ALA A 171 3.89 -4.46 3.46
N TRP A 172 3.66 -3.21 3.86
CA TRP A 172 2.40 -2.53 3.63
C TRP A 172 2.61 -1.05 3.34
N GLN A 173 1.74 -0.49 2.53
CA GLN A 173 1.74 0.93 2.20
C GLN A 173 0.32 1.44 2.09
N LYS A 174 -0.02 2.45 2.91
CA LYS A 174 -1.25 3.20 2.77
C LYS A 174 -1.03 4.35 1.80
N GLN A 175 -1.90 4.44 0.81
CA GLN A 175 -1.85 5.49 -0.20
C GLN A 175 -3.19 6.19 -0.32
N THR A 176 -3.13 7.49 -0.50
CA THR A 176 -4.25 8.33 -0.92
C THR A 176 -3.99 8.83 -2.34
N ASP A 177 -5.03 9.22 -3.04
CA ASP A 177 -4.90 9.75 -4.39
C ASP A 177 -3.81 10.84 -4.45
N PRO A 178 -2.71 10.63 -5.19
CA PRO A 178 -1.55 11.53 -5.19
C PRO A 178 -1.83 12.91 -5.80
N ARG A 179 -2.98 13.11 -6.43
CA ARG A 179 -3.35 14.37 -7.10
C ARG A 179 -3.81 15.46 -6.16
N GLU A 180 -3.78 15.21 -4.88
CA GLU A 180 -4.18 16.14 -3.83
C GLU A 180 -3.33 17.41 -3.77
N ALA A 181 -2.07 17.33 -4.21
CA ALA A 181 -1.11 18.43 -4.14
C ALA A 181 -1.18 19.41 -5.34
N GLU A 182 -1.89 19.07 -6.43
CA GLU A 182 -1.90 19.81 -7.69
C GLU A 182 -3.30 20.27 -8.16
N LEU A 183 -4.36 20.03 -7.37
CA LEU A 183 -5.73 20.39 -7.76
C LEU A 183 -6.11 21.83 -7.41
N GLU A 184 -5.50 22.77 -8.08
CA GLU A 184 -6.22 23.91 -8.63
C GLU A 184 -6.33 23.72 -10.14
N MET A 185 -7.54 23.45 -10.62
CA MET A 185 -8.00 23.45 -12.00
C MET A 185 -7.72 22.22 -12.88
N THR A 186 -8.85 21.71 -13.33
CA THR A 186 -9.13 20.97 -14.57
C THR A 186 -8.74 19.49 -14.65
N MET A 187 -9.78 18.71 -14.74
CA MET A 187 -9.98 17.36 -15.27
C MET A 187 -10.30 16.31 -14.23
N SER A 188 -11.47 15.72 -14.41
CA SER A 188 -11.89 14.45 -13.81
C SER A 188 -10.94 13.33 -14.24
N VAL A 189 -9.81 13.25 -13.58
CA VAL A 189 -8.92 12.10 -13.74
C VAL A 189 -9.64 10.93 -13.09
N SER A 190 -9.95 9.92 -13.87
CA SER A 190 -10.74 8.77 -13.44
C SER A 190 -10.08 8.04 -12.26
N ASN A 191 -10.89 7.43 -11.39
CA ASN A 191 -10.42 6.48 -10.37
C ASN A 191 -9.38 5.49 -10.95
N ALA A 192 -9.54 5.12 -12.22
CA ALA A 192 -8.63 4.26 -12.95
C ALA A 192 -7.18 4.75 -12.97
N GLN A 193 -6.97 6.05 -13.15
CA GLN A 193 -5.62 6.64 -13.18
C GLN A 193 -5.03 6.75 -11.77
N ALA A 194 -5.85 7.10 -10.76
CA ALA A 194 -5.42 7.11 -9.37
C ALA A 194 -4.90 5.74 -8.94
N PHE A 195 -5.67 4.68 -9.20
CA PHE A 195 -5.26 3.31 -8.87
C PHE A 195 -4.04 2.85 -9.65
N ARG A 196 -3.91 3.26 -10.91
CA ARG A 196 -2.70 3.00 -11.67
C ARG A 196 -1.47 3.60 -10.98
N LEU A 197 -1.53 4.88 -10.64
CA LEU A 197 -0.42 5.58 -9.96
C LEU A 197 -0.10 4.98 -8.59
N MET A 198 -1.11 4.68 -7.78
CA MET A 198 -0.90 4.03 -6.48
C MET A 198 -0.25 2.65 -6.64
N SER A 199 -0.71 1.85 -7.60
CA SER A 199 -0.14 0.53 -7.88
C SER A 199 1.30 0.61 -8.39
N GLU A 200 1.60 1.55 -9.30
CA GLU A 200 2.95 1.80 -9.81
C GLU A 200 3.90 2.29 -8.70
N ASN A 201 3.43 3.18 -7.81
CA ASN A 201 4.21 3.66 -6.68
C ASN A 201 4.54 2.53 -5.70
N PHE A 202 3.55 1.71 -5.35
CA PHE A 202 3.78 0.54 -4.48
C PHE A 202 4.78 -0.43 -5.11
N SER A 203 4.57 -0.81 -6.37
CA SER A 203 5.44 -1.75 -7.07
C SER A 203 6.88 -1.24 -7.19
N SER A 204 7.05 0.07 -7.46
CA SER A 204 8.37 0.70 -7.56
C SER A 204 9.07 0.78 -6.20
N TRP A 205 8.31 1.02 -5.14
CA TRP A 205 8.83 1.01 -3.77
C TRP A 205 9.31 -0.39 -3.36
N ILE A 206 8.54 -1.44 -3.67
CA ILE A 206 8.95 -2.83 -3.43
C ILE A 206 10.21 -3.18 -4.23
N LEU A 207 10.26 -2.86 -5.54
CA LEU A 207 11.43 -3.12 -6.36
C LEU A 207 12.69 -2.44 -5.80
N GLY A 208 12.59 -1.17 -5.40
CA GLY A 208 13.74 -0.46 -4.81
C GLY A 208 14.31 -1.17 -3.59
N HIS A 209 13.47 -1.72 -2.72
CA HIS A 209 13.96 -2.49 -1.56
C HIS A 209 14.52 -3.86 -1.94
N LEU A 210 13.98 -4.53 -2.94
CA LEU A 210 14.54 -5.78 -3.44
C LEU A 210 15.93 -5.55 -4.04
N ASP A 211 16.11 -4.47 -4.81
CA ASP A 211 17.42 -4.07 -5.36
C ASP A 211 18.43 -3.76 -4.24
N ASP A 212 18.02 -3.03 -3.19
CA ASP A 212 18.86 -2.72 -2.03
C ASP A 212 19.29 -3.99 -1.26
N LEU A 213 18.44 -5.02 -1.25
CA LEU A 213 18.73 -6.34 -0.67
C LEU A 213 19.58 -7.23 -1.59
N GLY A 214 19.74 -6.85 -2.86
CA GLY A 214 20.49 -7.60 -3.87
C GLY A 214 19.68 -8.68 -4.57
N ALA A 215 18.36 -8.70 -4.41
CA ALA A 215 17.50 -9.62 -5.15
C ALA A 215 17.34 -9.16 -6.61
N GLY A 216 17.27 -10.12 -7.51
CA GLY A 216 17.14 -9.85 -8.95
C GLY A 216 18.34 -10.35 -9.76
N PRO A 217 18.23 -10.37 -11.09
CA PRO A 217 19.34 -10.72 -11.97
C PRO A 217 20.44 -9.64 -11.89
N GLN A 218 21.69 -10.11 -11.80
CA GLN A 218 22.89 -9.25 -11.77
C GLN A 218 23.28 -8.84 -13.18
#